data_a2eafc944d75208869a25ac208bc0339
#
_entry.id   a2eafc944d75208869a25ac208bc0339
#
_cell.length_a   1.000
_cell.length_b   1.000
_cell.length_c   1.000
_cell.angle_alpha   90.00
_cell.angle_beta   90.00
_cell.angle_gamma   90.00
#
_symmetry.space_group_name_H-M   'P 1'
#
loop_
_entity.id
_entity.type
_entity.pdbx_description
1 polymer ?
#
loop_
_entity_poly.entity_id
_entity_poly.type
_entity_poly.pdbx_seq_one_letter_code
_entity_poly.pdbx_strand_id
1 'polypeptide(L)'
;MTQSVKDIVLFQSYGGLGDNLSLSIIPELCNSYGINCYLSKYNAYRNDGIKSFLWERNSFLKGEKEDSPIDWLKNLFTPNCFLKEGNKRRNIIEATQCAYGLEPVYHYPKIYYNPNYIKELKDKVFIDLSAYTVSNSYKPDVVSEVIENQKLDFNNTINITHSNLKPYYIKGTSGWRNINRIKSVKFDSLDIINLEHYSDILYSCKKFITTHSGQASLASAIKNKMKCDTQIIVITQKEYMPENSCSYWYENTTYVEGN
;
A
#
# COMPACT_ATOMS: atom_id res chain seq x y z
N MET A 1 40.99 -10.05 5.64
CA MET A 1 40.37 -9.27 4.57
C MET A 1 39.02 -8.85 5.11
N THR A 2 38.83 -7.59 5.49
CA THR A 2 37.51 -7.03 5.87
C THR A 2 36.68 -6.94 4.60
N GLN A 3 35.65 -7.80 4.47
CA GLN A 3 34.63 -7.60 3.45
C GLN A 3 34.10 -6.16 3.60
N SER A 4 34.19 -5.36 2.56
CA SER A 4 33.57 -4.04 2.55
C SER A 4 32.06 -4.28 2.67
N VAL A 5 31.48 -3.79 3.77
CA VAL A 5 30.04 -3.82 3.97
C VAL A 5 29.40 -3.08 2.80
N LYS A 6 28.61 -3.78 1.99
CA LYS A 6 27.94 -3.18 0.85
C LYS A 6 26.80 -2.29 1.36
N ASP A 7 26.78 -1.04 0.97
CA ASP A 7 25.67 -0.13 1.26
C ASP A 7 24.58 -0.24 0.20
N ILE A 8 23.32 -0.22 0.62
CA ILE A 8 22.15 -0.08 -0.25
C ILE A 8 21.49 1.25 0.07
N VAL A 9 21.20 2.04 -0.96
CA VAL A 9 20.45 3.29 -0.85
C VAL A 9 19.11 3.11 -1.55
N LEU A 10 18.02 3.26 -0.81
CA LEU A 10 16.66 3.15 -1.32
C LEU A 10 16.24 4.46 -1.97
N PHE A 11 15.76 4.39 -3.19
CA PHE A 11 15.25 5.54 -3.92
C PHE A 11 13.99 5.19 -4.70
N GLN A 12 13.02 6.09 -4.67
CA GLN A 12 11.83 6.01 -5.52
C GLN A 12 11.29 7.43 -5.81
N SER A 13 10.78 7.62 -7.02
CA SER A 13 10.37 8.94 -7.52
C SER A 13 8.85 9.17 -7.51
N TYR A 14 8.02 8.13 -7.26
CA TYR A 14 6.57 8.25 -7.36
C TYR A 14 5.89 8.82 -6.12
N GLY A 15 6.44 8.57 -4.95
CA GLY A 15 6.04 9.18 -3.67
C GLY A 15 4.73 8.70 -3.06
N GLY A 16 4.01 7.76 -3.68
CA GLY A 16 2.77 7.22 -3.16
C GLY A 16 2.98 6.32 -1.93
N LEU A 17 1.94 6.15 -1.12
CA LEU A 17 1.98 5.25 0.04
C LEU A 17 2.32 3.81 -0.38
N GLY A 18 1.70 3.30 -1.46
CA GLY A 18 1.98 1.96 -1.97
C GLY A 18 3.42 1.80 -2.45
N ASP A 19 3.96 2.81 -3.14
CA ASP A 19 5.33 2.81 -3.63
C ASP A 19 6.33 2.74 -2.48
N ASN A 20 6.12 3.54 -1.42
CA ASN A 20 6.96 3.51 -0.21
C ASN A 20 6.81 2.19 0.56
N LEU A 21 5.59 1.65 0.67
CA LEU A 21 5.34 0.36 1.31
C LEU A 21 6.03 -0.80 0.59
N SER A 22 6.18 -0.74 -0.74
CA SER A 22 6.87 -1.79 -1.48
C SER A 22 8.35 -1.92 -1.13
N LEU A 23 8.97 -0.83 -0.68
CA LEU A 23 10.36 -0.78 -0.22
C LEU A 23 10.53 -1.03 1.29
N SER A 24 9.45 -1.00 2.04
CA SER A 24 9.48 -0.92 3.52
C SER A 24 10.19 -2.09 4.22
N ILE A 25 10.26 -3.25 3.56
CA ILE A 25 10.90 -4.46 4.11
C ILE A 25 12.41 -4.50 3.88
N ILE A 26 12.92 -3.76 2.89
CA ILE A 26 14.32 -3.85 2.47
C ILE A 26 15.31 -3.53 3.58
N PRO A 27 15.12 -2.49 4.44
CA PRO A 27 16.08 -2.20 5.51
C PRO A 27 16.26 -3.34 6.50
N GLU A 28 15.18 -4.01 6.89
CA GLU A 28 15.25 -5.15 7.81
C GLU A 28 15.94 -6.34 7.16
N LEU A 29 15.63 -6.61 5.89
CA LEU A 29 16.28 -7.68 5.15
C LEU A 29 17.78 -7.40 4.96
N CYS A 30 18.16 -6.17 4.61
CA CYS A 30 19.57 -5.76 4.55
C CYS A 30 20.28 -6.00 5.87
N ASN A 31 19.64 -5.62 6.98
CA ASN A 31 20.22 -5.83 8.31
C ASN A 31 20.47 -7.32 8.61
N SER A 32 19.60 -8.22 8.17
CA SER A 32 19.80 -9.68 8.35
C SER A 32 20.99 -10.24 7.55
N TYR A 33 21.40 -9.54 6.48
CA TYR A 33 22.58 -9.87 5.68
C TYR A 33 23.85 -9.07 6.06
N GLY A 34 23.79 -8.27 7.11
CA GLY A 34 24.90 -7.39 7.50
C GLY A 34 25.16 -6.25 6.49
N ILE A 35 24.15 -5.86 5.72
CA ILE A 35 24.19 -4.78 4.73
C ILE A 35 23.63 -3.51 5.36
N ASN A 36 24.31 -2.38 5.22
CA ASN A 36 23.74 -1.10 5.63
C ASN A 36 22.70 -0.61 4.63
N CYS A 37 21.55 -0.19 5.13
CA CYS A 37 20.49 0.36 4.31
C CYS A 37 20.23 1.84 4.66
N TYR A 38 20.23 2.68 3.65
CA TYR A 38 20.02 4.12 3.74
C TYR A 38 18.82 4.52 2.88
N LEU A 39 18.23 5.66 3.20
CA LEU A 39 17.22 6.29 2.37
C LEU A 39 17.87 7.41 1.56
N SER A 40 17.52 7.54 0.29
CA SER A 40 17.94 8.69 -0.50
C SER A 40 17.27 9.97 -0.02
N LYS A 41 18.00 11.06 0.13
CA LYS A 41 17.43 12.39 0.38
C LYS A 41 16.54 12.90 -0.75
N TYR A 42 16.64 12.30 -1.92
CA TYR A 42 15.85 12.64 -3.11
C TYR A 42 14.55 11.81 -3.25
N ASN A 43 14.24 10.99 -2.26
CA ASN A 43 12.97 10.24 -2.25
C ASN A 43 11.78 11.19 -2.33
N ALA A 44 10.82 10.83 -3.18
CA ALA A 44 9.56 11.55 -3.26
C ALA A 44 8.57 11.07 -2.19
N TYR A 45 7.78 12.02 -1.67
CA TYR A 45 6.66 11.75 -0.76
C TYR A 45 5.47 12.60 -1.19
N ARG A 46 4.32 11.96 -1.44
CA ARG A 46 3.08 12.67 -1.79
C ARG A 46 2.44 13.38 -0.61
N ASN A 47 2.79 12.98 0.61
CA ASN A 47 2.56 13.75 1.82
C ASN A 47 3.64 13.44 2.86
N ASP A 48 3.89 14.40 3.76
CA ASP A 48 4.96 14.31 4.75
C ASP A 48 4.74 13.18 5.77
N GLY A 49 3.48 12.82 6.02
CA GLY A 49 3.13 11.72 6.92
C GLY A 49 3.65 10.36 6.46
N ILE A 50 3.90 10.16 5.16
CA ILE A 50 4.47 8.91 4.66
C ILE A 50 5.89 8.70 5.16
N LYS A 51 6.71 9.76 5.17
CA LYS A 51 8.08 9.69 5.66
C LYS A 51 8.11 9.35 7.15
N SER A 52 7.39 10.10 7.96
CA SER A 52 7.36 9.90 9.41
C SER A 52 6.76 8.54 9.80
N PHE A 53 5.72 8.10 9.13
CA PHE A 53 5.04 6.84 9.42
C PHE A 53 5.88 5.60 9.07
N LEU A 54 6.51 5.57 7.89
CA LEU A 54 7.21 4.39 7.40
C LEU A 54 8.71 4.40 7.70
N TRP A 55 9.37 5.54 7.54
CA TRP A 55 10.82 5.58 7.50
C TRP A 55 11.46 6.03 8.80
N GLU A 56 10.94 7.07 9.44
CA GLU A 56 11.49 7.56 10.71
C GLU A 56 11.28 6.57 11.87
N ARG A 57 10.29 5.66 11.73
CA ARG A 57 10.03 4.57 12.69
C ARG A 57 10.81 3.30 12.38
N ASN A 58 11.50 3.23 11.24
CA ASN A 58 12.21 2.05 10.82
C ASN A 58 13.63 2.01 11.42
N SER A 59 13.79 1.29 12.52
CA SER A 59 15.06 1.18 13.25
C SER A 59 16.20 0.47 12.49
N PHE A 60 15.91 -0.16 11.36
CA PHE A 60 16.89 -0.82 10.52
C PHE A 60 17.54 0.13 9.50
N LEU A 61 16.97 1.32 9.27
CA LEU A 61 17.61 2.37 8.48
C LEU A 61 18.78 2.98 9.23
N LYS A 62 19.90 3.17 8.52
CA LYS A 62 21.11 3.82 9.04
C LYS A 62 21.12 5.34 8.83
N GLY A 63 20.05 5.90 8.26
CA GLY A 63 19.88 7.32 7.99
C GLY A 63 19.68 7.61 6.51
N GLU A 64 20.03 8.84 6.08
CA GLU A 64 19.88 9.31 4.70
C GLU A 64 21.23 9.53 4.05
N LYS A 65 21.28 9.35 2.72
CA LYS A 65 22.45 9.68 1.87
C LYS A 65 22.05 10.61 0.73
N GLU A 66 22.96 11.50 0.35
CA GLU A 66 22.88 12.29 -0.88
C GLU A 66 23.28 11.44 -2.08
N ASP A 67 22.47 10.47 -2.40
CA ASP A 67 22.67 9.56 -3.51
C ASP A 67 21.34 9.40 -4.24
N SER A 68 21.37 9.36 -5.54
CA SER A 68 20.22 9.05 -6.40
C SER A 68 20.49 7.77 -7.18
N PRO A 69 20.46 6.63 -6.50
CA PRO A 69 20.70 5.35 -7.15
C PRO A 69 19.60 5.08 -8.18
N ILE A 70 19.75 3.98 -8.89
CA ILE A 70 18.74 3.51 -9.84
C ILE A 70 17.39 3.46 -9.15
N ASP A 71 16.38 4.13 -9.73
CA ASP A 71 15.00 4.00 -9.30
C ASP A 71 14.47 2.61 -9.67
N TRP A 72 14.58 1.69 -8.73
CA TRP A 72 14.21 0.30 -8.93
C TRP A 72 12.72 0.13 -9.22
N LEU A 73 11.85 1.02 -8.72
CA LEU A 73 10.43 0.97 -9.04
C LEU A 73 10.16 1.27 -10.51
N LYS A 74 10.94 2.15 -11.14
CA LYS A 74 10.88 2.36 -12.59
C LYS A 74 11.43 1.18 -13.38
N ASN A 75 12.42 0.47 -12.82
CA ASN A 75 13.10 -0.64 -13.46
C ASN A 75 12.53 -2.02 -13.09
N LEU A 76 11.62 -2.08 -12.10
CA LEU A 76 10.94 -3.33 -11.69
C LEU A 76 10.15 -4.00 -12.82
N PHE A 77 9.82 -3.27 -13.87
CA PHE A 77 9.19 -3.83 -15.07
C PHE A 77 10.14 -4.66 -15.95
N THR A 78 11.39 -4.87 -15.52
CA THR A 78 12.22 -5.90 -16.16
C THR A 78 11.62 -7.27 -15.83
N PRO A 79 11.34 -8.12 -16.84
CA PRO A 79 10.58 -9.38 -16.68
C PRO A 79 11.11 -10.30 -15.58
N ASN A 80 12.42 -10.29 -15.34
CA ASN A 80 13.08 -11.24 -14.44
C ASN A 80 12.76 -11.09 -12.96
N CYS A 81 12.46 -9.85 -12.46
CA CYS A 81 12.12 -9.66 -11.06
C CYS A 81 10.74 -10.21 -10.68
N PHE A 82 9.82 -10.30 -11.66
CA PHE A 82 8.45 -10.73 -11.43
C PHE A 82 8.19 -12.22 -11.73
N LEU A 83 9.15 -12.92 -12.34
CA LEU A 83 8.97 -14.32 -12.67
C LEU A 83 9.56 -15.23 -11.59
N LYS A 84 8.79 -16.22 -11.18
CA LYS A 84 9.23 -17.40 -10.41
C LYS A 84 9.37 -18.59 -11.35
N GLU A 85 10.04 -19.64 -10.87
CA GLU A 85 10.03 -20.94 -11.57
C GLU A 85 8.58 -21.42 -11.80
N GLY A 86 8.32 -22.01 -12.96
CA GLY A 86 6.99 -22.50 -13.34
C GLY A 86 6.01 -21.40 -13.76
N ASN A 87 6.48 -20.27 -14.28
CA ASN A 87 5.66 -19.13 -14.74
C ASN A 87 4.77 -18.48 -13.67
N LYS A 88 4.98 -18.78 -12.39
CA LYS A 88 4.31 -18.06 -11.30
C LYS A 88 4.85 -16.64 -11.22
N ARG A 89 3.98 -15.70 -10.83
CA ARG A 89 4.37 -14.30 -10.69
C ARG A 89 4.66 -13.95 -9.24
N ARG A 90 5.67 -13.13 -9.02
CA ARG A 90 5.94 -12.49 -7.72
C ARG A 90 5.05 -11.29 -7.55
N ASN A 91 4.63 -11.01 -6.31
CA ASN A 91 4.06 -9.71 -5.99
C ASN A 91 5.16 -8.63 -5.94
N ILE A 92 4.75 -7.37 -5.79
CA ILE A 92 5.67 -6.22 -5.79
C ILE A 92 6.71 -6.32 -4.66
N ILE A 93 6.36 -6.88 -3.50
CA ILE A 93 7.27 -6.99 -2.35
C ILE A 93 8.39 -7.98 -2.64
N GLU A 94 8.06 -9.14 -3.20
CA GLU A 94 9.04 -10.14 -3.62
C GLU A 94 9.93 -9.61 -4.77
N ALA A 95 9.31 -8.98 -5.76
CA ALA A 95 10.01 -8.44 -6.92
C ALA A 95 10.99 -7.33 -6.51
N THR A 96 10.61 -6.49 -5.54
CA THR A 96 11.49 -5.44 -5.00
C THR A 96 12.72 -6.03 -4.32
N GLN A 97 12.58 -7.08 -3.53
CA GLN A 97 13.71 -7.79 -2.91
C GLN A 97 14.69 -8.30 -3.99
N CYS A 98 14.15 -8.96 -5.03
CA CYS A 98 14.97 -9.42 -6.16
C CYS A 98 15.68 -8.27 -6.89
N ALA A 99 15.02 -7.12 -7.06
CA ALA A 99 15.60 -5.96 -7.73
C ALA A 99 16.82 -5.38 -6.99
N TYR A 100 16.83 -5.49 -5.66
CA TYR A 100 17.99 -5.14 -4.83
C TYR A 100 19.03 -6.28 -4.70
N GLY A 101 18.83 -7.39 -5.41
CA GLY A 101 19.72 -8.55 -5.38
C GLY A 101 19.63 -9.35 -4.07
N LEU A 102 18.48 -9.26 -3.41
CA LEU A 102 18.18 -9.97 -2.17
C LEU A 102 17.24 -11.16 -2.46
N GLU A 103 17.30 -12.19 -1.62
CA GLU A 103 16.37 -13.31 -1.72
C GLU A 103 14.96 -12.88 -1.29
N PRO A 104 13.89 -13.20 -2.04
CA PRO A 104 12.53 -12.80 -1.72
C PRO A 104 11.90 -13.68 -0.65
N VAL A 105 12.17 -13.37 0.61
CA VAL A 105 11.67 -14.11 1.79
C VAL A 105 10.41 -13.50 2.40
N TYR A 106 10.06 -12.26 2.02
CA TYR A 106 8.88 -11.56 2.50
C TYR A 106 7.85 -11.37 1.39
N HIS A 107 6.57 -11.52 1.74
CA HIS A 107 5.44 -11.46 0.79
C HIS A 107 4.50 -10.28 1.04
N TYR A 108 4.67 -9.58 2.17
CA TYR A 108 3.82 -8.47 2.60
C TYR A 108 4.66 -7.23 2.89
N PRO A 109 4.13 -6.03 2.65
CA PRO A 109 4.78 -4.81 3.10
C PRO A 109 4.82 -4.78 4.62
N LYS A 110 5.71 -3.98 5.18
CA LYS A 110 5.93 -3.88 6.61
C LYS A 110 5.71 -2.46 7.12
N ILE A 111 5.14 -2.35 8.31
CA ILE A 111 5.03 -1.10 9.06
C ILE A 111 5.65 -1.27 10.44
N TYR A 112 6.25 -0.20 10.97
CA TYR A 112 6.90 -0.20 12.29
C TYR A 112 6.05 0.49 13.36
N TYR A 113 4.96 1.13 12.97
CA TYR A 113 3.91 1.56 13.87
C TYR A 113 3.16 0.35 14.44
N ASN A 114 2.77 0.41 15.72
CA ASN A 114 1.89 -0.57 16.37
C ASN A 114 0.49 0.03 16.48
N PRO A 115 -0.46 -0.38 15.63
CA PRO A 115 -1.82 0.14 15.68
C PRO A 115 -2.51 -0.14 17.01
N ASN A 116 -3.29 0.81 17.49
CA ASN A 116 -4.12 0.68 18.68
C ASN A 116 -5.48 0.08 18.30
N TYR A 117 -5.98 -0.84 19.13
CA TYR A 117 -7.30 -1.42 18.92
C TYR A 117 -8.39 -0.51 19.47
N ILE A 118 -9.34 -0.13 18.61
CA ILE A 118 -10.51 0.69 18.95
C ILE A 118 -11.73 -0.22 19.01
N LYS A 119 -12.16 -0.56 20.22
CA LYS A 119 -13.21 -1.55 20.48
C LYS A 119 -14.53 -1.24 19.78
N GLU A 120 -14.88 0.04 19.67
CA GLU A 120 -16.13 0.54 19.07
C GLU A 120 -16.20 0.27 17.56
N LEU A 121 -15.07 -0.01 16.92
CA LEU A 121 -14.97 -0.24 15.48
C LEU A 121 -14.99 -1.74 15.10
N LYS A 122 -15.01 -2.66 16.06
CA LYS A 122 -14.87 -4.11 15.83
C LYS A 122 -15.89 -4.71 14.85
N ASP A 123 -17.10 -4.14 14.80
CA ASP A 123 -18.18 -4.61 13.93
C ASP A 123 -18.42 -3.71 12.72
N LYS A 124 -17.61 -2.63 12.58
CA LYS A 124 -17.75 -1.65 11.51
C LYS A 124 -17.11 -2.12 10.21
N VAL A 125 -17.72 -1.68 9.12
CA VAL A 125 -17.22 -1.82 7.76
C VAL A 125 -16.75 -0.45 7.28
N PHE A 126 -15.52 -0.36 6.78
CA PHE A 126 -14.99 0.87 6.23
C PHE A 126 -14.81 0.76 4.72
N ILE A 127 -15.15 1.82 4.01
CA ILE A 127 -14.99 1.94 2.57
C ILE A 127 -14.08 3.13 2.27
N ASP A 128 -12.99 2.89 1.54
CA ASP A 128 -12.09 3.92 1.05
C ASP A 128 -11.82 3.70 -0.44
N LEU A 129 -12.46 4.48 -1.28
CA LEU A 129 -12.32 4.43 -2.74
C LEU A 129 -11.43 5.55 -3.28
N SER A 130 -10.72 6.26 -2.41
CA SER A 130 -9.84 7.36 -2.78
C SER A 130 -8.50 6.85 -3.31
N ALA A 131 -8.46 6.42 -4.56
CA ALA A 131 -7.22 6.05 -5.24
C ALA A 131 -6.79 7.15 -6.21
N TYR A 132 -5.55 7.63 -6.10
CA TYR A 132 -5.06 8.74 -6.92
C TYR A 132 -4.75 8.34 -8.37
N THR A 133 -4.02 7.23 -8.57
CA THR A 133 -3.48 6.86 -9.88
C THR A 133 -4.41 5.96 -10.70
N VAL A 134 -5.22 5.13 -10.04
CA VAL A 134 -6.09 4.15 -10.71
C VAL A 134 -7.56 4.53 -10.70
N SER A 135 -7.93 5.62 -9.98
CA SER A 135 -9.33 6.05 -9.86
C SER A 135 -10.03 6.42 -11.18
N ASN A 136 -9.26 6.78 -12.21
CA ASN A 136 -9.80 7.12 -13.53
C ASN A 136 -10.23 5.89 -14.34
N SER A 137 -9.83 4.71 -13.94
CA SER A 137 -10.03 3.47 -14.67
C SER A 137 -11.28 2.71 -14.22
N TYR A 138 -11.84 3.06 -13.05
CA TYR A 138 -13.04 2.40 -12.52
C TYR A 138 -14.31 3.07 -13.02
N LYS A 139 -15.24 2.27 -13.51
CA LYS A 139 -16.60 2.73 -13.83
C LYS A 139 -17.42 2.84 -12.54
N PRO A 140 -17.97 4.01 -12.19
CA PRO A 140 -18.71 4.20 -10.93
C PRO A 140 -19.84 3.21 -10.72
N ASP A 141 -20.55 2.86 -11.78
CA ASP A 141 -21.72 1.95 -11.71
C ASP A 141 -21.26 0.52 -11.33
N VAL A 142 -20.14 0.06 -11.88
CA VAL A 142 -19.60 -1.27 -11.57
C VAL A 142 -19.06 -1.33 -10.14
N VAL A 143 -18.39 -0.28 -9.67
CA VAL A 143 -17.96 -0.19 -8.27
C VAL A 143 -19.17 -0.19 -7.33
N SER A 144 -20.24 0.52 -7.68
CA SER A 144 -21.51 0.51 -6.93
C SER A 144 -22.11 -0.88 -6.86
N GLU A 145 -22.18 -1.60 -7.96
CA GLU A 145 -22.67 -2.98 -8.02
C GLU A 145 -21.85 -3.93 -7.13
N VAL A 146 -20.50 -3.81 -7.17
CA VAL A 146 -19.63 -4.61 -6.29
C VAL A 146 -19.93 -4.32 -4.82
N ILE A 147 -20.14 -3.06 -4.45
CA ILE A 147 -20.45 -2.66 -3.07
C ILE A 147 -21.83 -3.17 -2.66
N GLU A 148 -22.85 -3.05 -3.51
CA GLU A 148 -24.20 -3.55 -3.26
C GLU A 148 -24.21 -5.07 -3.05
N ASN A 149 -23.44 -5.81 -3.86
CA ASN A 149 -23.27 -7.25 -3.72
C ASN A 149 -22.63 -7.68 -2.40
N GLN A 150 -21.94 -6.77 -1.68
CA GLN A 150 -21.41 -7.03 -0.33
C GLN A 150 -22.49 -7.08 0.75
N LYS A 151 -23.76 -6.73 0.45
CA LYS A 151 -24.91 -6.73 1.39
C LYS A 151 -24.57 -6.02 2.70
N LEU A 152 -24.06 -4.80 2.60
CA LEU A 152 -23.58 -4.04 3.73
C LEU A 152 -24.73 -3.51 4.59
N ASP A 153 -24.54 -3.56 5.90
CA ASP A 153 -25.41 -2.89 6.85
C ASP A 153 -25.09 -1.40 6.90
N PHE A 154 -26.07 -0.56 6.55
CA PHE A 154 -25.93 0.90 6.51
C PHE A 154 -25.51 1.50 7.85
N ASN A 155 -26.01 0.98 8.97
CA ASN A 155 -25.72 1.49 10.30
C ASN A 155 -24.29 1.17 10.77
N ASN A 156 -23.65 0.22 10.12
CA ASN A 156 -22.32 -0.26 10.45
C ASN A 156 -21.28 0.03 9.34
N THR A 157 -21.68 0.73 8.29
CA THR A 157 -20.79 1.05 7.17
C THR A 157 -20.43 2.54 7.18
N ILE A 158 -19.16 2.85 7.06
CA ILE A 158 -18.60 4.21 7.16
C ILE A 158 -17.68 4.45 5.96
N ASN A 159 -17.87 5.59 5.28
CA ASN A 159 -16.93 6.06 4.27
C ASN A 159 -15.73 6.74 4.91
N ILE A 160 -14.54 6.40 4.44
CA ILE A 160 -13.33 7.15 4.78
C ILE A 160 -13.16 8.33 3.84
N THR A 161 -12.88 9.48 4.43
CA THR A 161 -12.53 10.71 3.71
C THR A 161 -11.13 11.19 4.12
N HIS A 162 -10.49 11.94 3.22
CA HIS A 162 -9.13 12.44 3.39
C HIS A 162 -9.10 13.97 3.20
N SER A 163 -9.97 14.69 3.89
CA SER A 163 -10.13 16.14 3.76
C SER A 163 -8.86 16.92 4.14
N ASN A 164 -8.07 16.37 5.06
CA ASN A 164 -6.83 16.98 5.54
C ASN A 164 -5.61 16.69 4.65
N LEU A 165 -5.71 15.76 3.71
CA LEU A 165 -4.64 15.49 2.77
C LEU A 165 -4.73 16.52 1.64
N LYS A 166 -3.81 17.49 1.62
CA LYS A 166 -3.69 18.43 0.51
C LYS A 166 -3.46 17.65 -0.79
N PRO A 167 -4.27 17.91 -1.84
CA PRO A 167 -4.07 17.25 -3.13
C PRO A 167 -2.68 17.61 -3.65
N TYR A 168 -1.84 16.62 -3.86
CA TYR A 168 -0.55 16.82 -4.50
C TYR A 168 -0.78 16.86 -6.02
N TYR A 169 -0.60 18.03 -6.62
CA TYR A 169 -0.68 18.19 -8.07
C TYR A 169 0.59 17.64 -8.72
N ILE A 170 0.52 16.48 -9.32
CA ILE A 170 1.51 16.08 -10.32
C ILE A 170 1.17 16.86 -11.60
N LYS A 171 2.10 17.67 -12.08
CA LYS A 171 1.96 18.47 -13.32
C LYS A 171 1.52 17.54 -14.46
N GLY A 172 0.30 17.74 -14.99
CA GLY A 172 -0.29 16.96 -16.09
C GLY A 172 -1.30 15.87 -15.69
N THR A 173 -1.58 15.67 -14.39
CA THR A 173 -2.67 14.80 -13.96
C THR A 173 -3.87 15.64 -13.50
N SER A 174 -5.07 15.28 -13.98
CA SER A 174 -6.31 15.84 -13.42
C SER A 174 -6.40 15.42 -11.95
N GLY A 175 -6.38 16.40 -11.04
CA GLY A 175 -6.38 16.21 -9.59
C GLY A 175 -7.44 15.20 -9.10
N TRP A 176 -7.42 14.91 -7.81
CA TRP A 176 -8.33 13.99 -7.09
C TRP A 176 -9.69 13.87 -7.76
N ARG A 177 -9.91 12.82 -8.51
CA ARG A 177 -11.26 12.43 -8.90
C ARG A 177 -11.77 11.49 -7.83
N ASN A 178 -12.41 12.10 -6.86
CA ASN A 178 -13.20 11.38 -5.89
C ASN A 178 -14.18 10.48 -6.65
N ILE A 179 -14.12 9.16 -6.45
CA ILE A 179 -15.16 8.23 -6.89
C ILE A 179 -16.45 8.49 -6.07
N ASN A 180 -16.55 9.58 -5.34
CA ASN A 180 -17.76 10.07 -4.65
C ASN A 180 -18.98 10.27 -5.55
N ARG A 181 -18.94 9.77 -6.79
CA ARG A 181 -20.08 9.63 -7.69
C ARG A 181 -20.81 8.30 -7.58
N ILE A 182 -20.51 7.52 -6.55
CA ILE A 182 -21.38 6.41 -6.16
C ILE A 182 -22.67 7.02 -5.61
N LYS A 183 -23.61 7.26 -6.52
CA LYS A 183 -24.83 8.04 -6.29
C LYS A 183 -25.83 7.39 -5.35
N SER A 184 -25.66 6.12 -4.99
CA SER A 184 -26.71 5.32 -4.39
C SER A 184 -26.59 5.09 -2.88
N VAL A 185 -25.43 5.32 -2.26
CA VAL A 185 -25.25 4.93 -0.86
C VAL A 185 -24.74 6.08 -0.02
N LYS A 186 -25.60 6.66 0.80
CA LYS A 186 -25.23 7.65 1.82
C LYS A 186 -24.81 6.91 3.10
N PHE A 187 -23.55 6.53 3.20
CA PHE A 187 -22.96 6.11 4.47
C PHE A 187 -22.49 7.33 5.25
N ASP A 188 -22.41 7.19 6.56
CA ASP A 188 -21.69 8.14 7.40
C ASP A 188 -20.23 8.25 6.93
N SER A 189 -19.60 9.38 7.22
CA SER A 189 -18.22 9.63 6.81
C SER A 189 -17.31 9.86 8.02
N LEU A 190 -16.11 9.29 7.97
CA LEU A 190 -15.05 9.53 8.94
C LEU A 190 -13.83 10.10 8.22
N ASP A 191 -13.37 11.25 8.67
CA ASP A 191 -12.18 11.89 8.12
C ASP A 191 -10.90 11.36 8.79
N ILE A 192 -9.91 11.03 7.97
CA ILE A 192 -8.62 10.53 8.44
C ILE A 192 -7.73 11.70 8.85
N ILE A 193 -7.22 11.64 10.08
CA ILE A 193 -6.32 12.66 10.64
C ILE A 193 -4.89 12.48 10.12
N ASN A 194 -4.39 11.25 10.18
CA ASN A 194 -3.03 10.84 9.77
C ASN A 194 -2.98 9.33 9.50
N LEU A 195 -1.81 8.81 9.13
CA LEU A 195 -1.61 7.39 8.83
C LEU A 195 -1.70 6.50 10.07
N GLU A 196 -1.37 6.99 11.25
CA GLU A 196 -1.54 6.30 12.53
C GLU A 196 -3.02 6.05 12.81
N HIS A 197 -3.84 7.11 12.78
CA HIS A 197 -5.29 7.00 12.95
C HIS A 197 -5.91 6.06 11.91
N TYR A 198 -5.46 6.15 10.67
CA TYR A 198 -5.91 5.24 9.62
C TYR A 198 -5.55 3.78 9.94
N SER A 199 -4.34 3.54 10.43
CA SER A 199 -3.88 2.20 10.80
C SER A 199 -4.66 1.63 11.98
N ASP A 200 -5.02 2.46 12.96
CA ASP A 200 -5.84 2.08 14.12
C ASP A 200 -7.24 1.62 13.67
N ILE A 201 -7.85 2.35 12.72
CA ILE A 201 -9.14 1.98 12.11
C ILE A 201 -9.03 0.64 11.37
N LEU A 202 -8.02 0.50 10.50
CA LEU A 202 -7.83 -0.72 9.71
C LEU A 202 -7.56 -1.96 10.57
N TYR A 203 -6.87 -1.78 11.69
CA TYR A 203 -6.65 -2.86 12.66
C TYR A 203 -7.92 -3.26 13.40
N SER A 204 -8.81 -2.30 13.66
CA SER A 204 -9.95 -2.47 14.56
C SER A 204 -11.24 -2.89 13.86
N CYS A 205 -11.33 -2.68 12.55
CA CYS A 205 -12.57 -2.91 11.81
C CYS A 205 -12.78 -4.39 11.43
N LYS A 206 -14.05 -4.76 11.25
CA LYS A 206 -14.42 -6.08 10.75
C LYS A 206 -14.08 -6.27 9.28
N LYS A 207 -14.33 -5.25 8.45
CA LYS A 207 -14.16 -5.31 7.01
C LYS A 207 -13.68 -3.97 6.47
N PHE A 208 -12.74 -4.03 5.54
CA PHE A 208 -12.25 -2.89 4.80
C PHE A 208 -12.40 -3.12 3.30
N ILE A 209 -13.06 -2.21 2.61
CA ILE A 209 -13.28 -2.25 1.15
C ILE A 209 -12.56 -1.07 0.54
N THR A 210 -11.70 -1.35 -0.44
CA THR A 210 -10.92 -0.31 -1.11
C THR A 210 -10.67 -0.65 -2.57
N THR A 211 -10.09 0.27 -3.30
CA THR A 211 -9.57 0.02 -4.64
C THR A 211 -8.11 -0.45 -4.59
N HIS A 212 -7.60 -0.92 -5.72
CA HIS A 212 -6.20 -1.33 -5.88
C HIS A 212 -5.26 -0.12 -5.74
N SER A 213 -4.76 0.12 -4.53
CA SER A 213 -4.09 1.37 -4.15
C SER A 213 -3.16 1.18 -2.93
N GLY A 214 -2.48 2.25 -2.52
CA GLY A 214 -1.65 2.26 -1.31
C GLY A 214 -2.41 1.91 -0.02
N GLN A 215 -3.71 2.16 0.02
CA GLN A 215 -4.58 1.78 1.14
C GLN A 215 -4.70 0.25 1.27
N ALA A 216 -4.81 -0.46 0.14
CA ALA A 216 -4.81 -1.93 0.12
C ALA A 216 -3.48 -2.49 0.65
N SER A 217 -2.36 -1.87 0.25
CA SER A 217 -1.02 -2.25 0.74
C SER A 217 -0.88 -2.02 2.24
N LEU A 218 -1.38 -0.90 2.75
CA LEU A 218 -1.35 -0.60 4.18
C LEU A 218 -2.21 -1.59 4.98
N ALA A 219 -3.42 -1.86 4.53
CA ALA A 219 -4.31 -2.82 5.18
C ALA A 219 -3.70 -4.23 5.23
N SER A 220 -3.08 -4.66 4.12
CA SER A 220 -2.35 -5.94 4.05
C SER A 220 -1.18 -5.99 5.05
N ALA A 221 -0.39 -4.92 5.15
CA ALA A 221 0.72 -4.81 6.10
C ALA A 221 0.25 -4.92 7.55
N ILE A 222 -0.84 -4.22 7.90
CA ILE A 222 -1.43 -4.24 9.23
C ILE A 222 -1.96 -5.64 9.56
N LYS A 223 -2.74 -6.24 8.67
CA LYS A 223 -3.28 -7.59 8.86
C LYS A 223 -2.16 -8.61 9.07
N ASN A 224 -1.08 -8.53 8.28
CA ASN A 224 0.06 -9.41 8.44
C ASN A 224 0.80 -9.19 9.77
N LYS A 225 1.01 -7.92 10.17
CA LYS A 225 1.71 -7.57 11.41
C LYS A 225 0.91 -7.96 12.66
N MET A 226 -0.37 -7.57 12.70
CA MET A 226 -1.23 -7.70 13.89
C MET A 226 -1.94 -9.05 13.97
N LYS A 227 -1.87 -9.87 12.90
CA LYS A 227 -2.58 -11.15 12.79
C LYS A 227 -4.08 -11.02 13.08
N CYS A 228 -4.68 -9.91 12.64
CA CYS A 228 -6.08 -9.63 12.86
C CYS A 228 -6.99 -10.29 11.81
N ASP A 229 -8.27 -10.43 12.15
CA ASP A 229 -9.28 -11.09 11.31
C ASP A 229 -9.96 -10.13 10.32
N THR A 230 -9.50 -8.88 10.21
CA THR A 230 -10.06 -7.90 9.29
C THR A 230 -10.15 -8.47 7.88
N GLN A 231 -11.36 -8.50 7.33
CA GLN A 231 -11.59 -8.89 5.95
C GLN A 231 -11.22 -7.72 5.03
N ILE A 232 -10.23 -7.89 4.16
CA ILE A 232 -9.82 -6.87 3.18
C ILE A 232 -10.37 -7.26 1.82
N ILE A 233 -11.17 -6.38 1.21
CA ILE A 233 -11.71 -6.53 -0.15
C ILE A 233 -11.14 -5.41 -1.01
N VAL A 234 -10.47 -5.78 -2.08
CA VAL A 234 -9.89 -4.85 -3.05
C VAL A 234 -10.63 -4.96 -4.36
N ILE A 235 -11.30 -3.88 -4.73
CA ILE A 235 -11.91 -3.74 -6.06
C ILE A 235 -10.79 -3.41 -7.04
N THR A 236 -10.63 -4.23 -8.07
CA THR A 236 -9.54 -4.07 -9.04
C THR A 236 -10.05 -4.34 -10.46
N GLN A 237 -9.31 -3.87 -11.44
CA GLN A 237 -9.58 -4.17 -12.84
C GLN A 237 -9.05 -5.55 -13.21
N LYS A 238 -9.59 -6.15 -14.25
CA LYS A 238 -9.23 -7.49 -14.71
C LYS A 238 -7.74 -7.67 -14.96
N GLU A 239 -7.10 -6.66 -15.56
CA GLU A 239 -5.66 -6.68 -15.83
C GLU A 239 -4.79 -6.65 -14.58
N TYR A 240 -5.33 -6.19 -13.44
CA TYR A 240 -4.63 -6.14 -12.16
C TYR A 240 -5.03 -7.26 -11.18
N MET A 241 -5.85 -8.20 -11.62
CA MET A 241 -6.13 -9.41 -10.83
C MET A 241 -4.84 -10.22 -10.62
N PRO A 242 -4.70 -10.93 -9.48
CA PRO A 242 -3.47 -11.68 -9.14
C PRO A 242 -2.98 -12.63 -10.23
N GLU A 243 -3.88 -13.25 -10.96
CA GLU A 243 -3.58 -14.16 -12.07
C GLU A 243 -3.07 -13.45 -13.33
N ASN A 244 -3.39 -12.16 -13.50
CA ASN A 244 -3.07 -11.37 -14.69
C ASN A 244 -1.94 -10.38 -14.47
N SER A 245 -1.66 -10.03 -13.22
CA SER A 245 -0.73 -8.98 -12.84
C SER A 245 0.40 -9.48 -11.95
N CYS A 246 1.55 -8.82 -12.08
CA CYS A 246 2.71 -9.00 -11.21
C CYS A 246 2.85 -7.85 -10.19
N SER A 247 1.76 -7.15 -9.88
CA SER A 247 1.84 -5.91 -9.10
C SER A 247 1.44 -6.06 -7.63
N TYR A 248 0.66 -5.14 -7.13
CA TYR A 248 0.30 -4.98 -5.71
C TYR A 248 -0.82 -5.94 -5.29
N TRP A 249 -0.58 -7.25 -5.30
CA TRP A 249 -1.51 -8.24 -4.76
C TRP A 249 -0.92 -8.93 -3.53
N TYR A 250 -1.77 -9.33 -2.59
CA TYR A 250 -1.38 -9.94 -1.33
C TYR A 250 -2.33 -11.10 -0.98
N GLU A 251 -1.78 -12.22 -0.53
CA GLU A 251 -2.56 -13.44 -0.24
C GLU A 251 -3.57 -13.28 0.90
N ASN A 252 -3.35 -12.31 1.80
CA ASN A 252 -4.25 -12.01 2.91
C ASN A 252 -5.43 -11.08 2.53
N THR A 253 -5.65 -10.86 1.24
CA THR A 253 -6.60 -9.92 0.66
C THR A 253 -7.47 -10.61 -0.38
N THR A 254 -8.76 -10.29 -0.41
CA THR A 254 -9.70 -10.76 -1.44
C THR A 254 -9.79 -9.72 -2.55
N TYR A 255 -9.61 -10.14 -3.81
CA TYR A 255 -9.74 -9.28 -4.98
C TYR A 255 -11.07 -9.53 -5.67
N VAL A 256 -11.74 -8.46 -6.10
CA VAL A 256 -13.02 -8.50 -6.81
C VAL A 256 -12.89 -7.64 -8.05
N GLU A 257 -13.27 -8.19 -9.20
CA GLU A 257 -13.26 -7.46 -10.46
C GLU A 257 -14.32 -6.35 -10.45
N GLY A 258 -13.89 -5.13 -10.78
CA GLY A 258 -14.70 -3.90 -10.77
C GLY A 258 -14.75 -3.21 -12.14
N ASN A 259 -14.87 -3.97 -13.23
CA ASN A 259 -14.89 -3.44 -14.62
C ASN A 259 -16.27 -3.45 -15.24
#